data_b534309fd8db358404995491588e212f
#
_entry.id   b534309fd8db358404995491588e212f
#
_cell.length_a   1.000
_cell.length_b   1.000
_cell.length_c   1.000
_cell.angle_alpha   90.00
_cell.angle_beta   90.00
_cell.angle_gamma   90.00
#
_symmetry.space_group_name_H-M   'P 1'
#
loop_
_entity.id
_entity.type
_entity.pdbx_description
1 polymer ?
#
loop_
_entity_poly.entity_id
_entity_poly.type
_entity_poly.pdbx_seq_one_letter_code
_entity_poly.pdbx_strand_id
1 'polypeptide(L)'
;MRSLVLVDAISEGVKAAMTPAKWATYDRLILVQAPKEIAAYKDLETIDFGKSFAEIARAAPLQPMPLVVISNGKPFALPPDLPAGMPEMVEKAWVAGQSYLAGLLPDTPHLTATHSSHYVEIEQPQIVIDAIKQVVDEVRAEDDRE
;
A
#
# COMPACT_ATOMS: atom_id res chain seq x y z
N MET A 1 -6.25 -12.57 12.73
CA MET A 1 -6.59 -12.09 11.37
C MET A 1 -6.59 -13.32 10.47
N ARG A 2 -7.63 -13.52 9.66
CA ARG A 2 -7.81 -14.74 8.86
C ARG A 2 -7.66 -14.54 7.36
N SER A 3 -7.70 -13.28 6.91
CA SER A 3 -7.48 -12.89 5.52
C SER A 3 -7.09 -11.43 5.41
N LEU A 4 -6.54 -11.01 4.28
CA LEU A 4 -6.08 -9.64 4.05
C LEU A 4 -6.25 -9.25 2.58
N VAL A 5 -6.73 -8.04 2.33
CA VAL A 5 -6.68 -7.38 1.02
C VAL A 5 -5.89 -6.09 1.19
N LEU A 6 -4.82 -5.93 0.44
CA LEU A 6 -3.99 -4.73 0.41
C LEU A 6 -4.29 -3.95 -0.87
N VAL A 7 -4.82 -2.74 -0.72
CA VAL A 7 -5.24 -1.90 -1.83
C VAL A 7 -4.27 -0.74 -1.95
N ASP A 8 -3.42 -0.80 -2.95
CA ASP A 8 -2.37 0.18 -3.28
C ASP A 8 -1.61 0.69 -2.04
N ALA A 9 -1.31 -0.24 -1.12
CA ALA A 9 -0.80 0.06 0.20
C ALA A 9 0.69 0.41 0.16
N ILE A 10 1.10 1.38 1.00
CA ILE A 10 2.51 1.65 1.23
C ILE A 10 3.18 0.49 1.96
N SER A 11 4.42 0.19 1.62
CA SER A 11 5.17 -0.91 2.22
C SER A 11 6.64 -0.56 2.48
N GLU A 12 7.30 -1.40 3.26
CA GLU A 12 8.76 -1.34 3.44
C GLU A 12 9.52 -1.51 2.11
N GLY A 13 8.92 -2.20 1.13
CA GLY A 13 9.47 -2.32 -0.21
C GLY A 13 9.64 -0.98 -0.92
N VAL A 14 8.74 -0.01 -0.70
CA VAL A 14 8.87 1.36 -1.20
C VAL A 14 10.12 2.02 -0.60
N LYS A 15 10.28 1.91 0.71
CA LYS A 15 11.45 2.46 1.41
C LYS A 15 12.75 1.79 0.98
N ALA A 16 12.75 0.47 0.86
CA ALA A 16 13.91 -0.32 0.46
C ALA A 16 14.37 -0.02 -0.98
N ALA A 17 13.46 0.39 -1.85
CA ALA A 17 13.76 0.77 -3.23
C ALA A 17 14.40 2.17 -3.36
N MET A 18 14.53 2.92 -2.25
CA MET A 18 15.11 4.26 -2.21
C MET A 18 16.41 4.26 -1.43
N THR A 19 17.35 5.17 -1.81
CA THR A 19 18.48 5.48 -0.94
C THR A 19 17.99 6.22 0.31
N PRO A 20 18.72 6.19 1.45
CA PRO A 20 18.33 6.91 2.66
C PRO A 20 18.04 8.41 2.42
N ALA A 21 18.83 9.08 1.59
CA ALA A 21 18.63 10.48 1.26
C ALA A 21 17.36 10.74 0.43
N LYS A 22 17.05 9.85 -0.51
CA LYS A 22 15.83 9.91 -1.32
C LYS A 22 14.59 9.62 -0.47
N TRP A 23 14.68 8.62 0.41
CA TRP A 23 13.61 8.33 1.37
C TRP A 23 13.32 9.53 2.29
N ALA A 24 14.36 10.15 2.87
CA ALA A 24 14.18 11.33 3.71
C ALA A 24 13.52 12.51 2.96
N THR A 25 13.81 12.65 1.67
CA THR A 25 13.16 13.66 0.83
C THR A 25 11.69 13.30 0.54
N TYR A 26 11.41 12.05 0.22
CA TYR A 26 10.06 11.51 0.00
C TYR A 26 9.19 11.66 1.26
N ASP A 27 9.71 11.24 2.41
CA ASP A 27 9.04 11.36 3.70
C ASP A 27 8.65 12.83 3.98
N ARG A 28 9.60 13.73 3.88
CA ARG A 28 9.39 15.16 4.16
C ARG A 28 8.42 15.86 3.19
N LEU A 29 8.44 15.51 1.90
CA LEU A 29 7.68 16.23 0.86
C LEU A 29 6.33 15.59 0.54
N ILE A 30 6.17 14.30 0.80
CA ILE A 30 5.00 13.53 0.37
C ILE A 30 4.26 12.90 1.56
N LEU A 31 4.98 12.24 2.48
CA LEU A 31 4.33 11.54 3.59
C LEU A 31 4.01 12.46 4.78
N VAL A 32 4.83 13.47 5.04
CA VAL A 32 4.55 14.41 6.12
C VAL A 32 3.41 15.34 5.73
N GLN A 33 2.26 15.10 6.30
CA GLN A 33 1.10 15.98 6.15
C GLN A 33 1.39 17.34 6.78
N ALA A 34 1.15 18.41 6.03
CA ALA A 34 1.35 19.76 6.57
C ALA A 34 0.41 19.98 7.77
N PRO A 35 0.87 20.58 8.88
CA PRO A 35 0.04 20.84 10.06
C PRO A 35 -1.26 21.60 9.77
N LYS A 36 -1.27 22.43 8.72
CA LYS A 36 -2.46 23.16 8.27
C LYS A 36 -3.53 22.26 7.65
N GLU A 37 -3.12 21.18 6.95
CA GLU A 37 -4.02 20.22 6.35
C GLU A 37 -4.64 19.33 7.43
N ILE A 38 -3.86 18.92 8.42
CA ILE A 38 -4.32 18.14 9.57
C ILE A 38 -5.31 18.98 10.41
N ALA A 39 -5.03 20.24 10.65
CA ALA A 39 -5.90 21.13 11.42
C ALA A 39 -7.25 21.41 10.75
N ALA A 40 -7.35 21.24 9.43
CA ALA A 40 -8.61 21.41 8.70
C ALA A 40 -9.60 20.25 8.90
N TYR A 41 -9.11 19.08 9.33
CA TYR A 41 -9.91 17.86 9.52
C TYR A 41 -9.84 17.43 10.98
N LYS A 42 -10.90 17.69 11.73
CA LYS A 42 -10.95 17.40 13.18
C LYS A 42 -10.74 15.94 13.56
N ASP A 43 -11.00 15.03 12.63
CA ASP A 43 -10.98 13.59 12.85
C ASP A 43 -9.89 12.87 12.03
N LEU A 44 -8.92 13.62 11.48
CA LEU A 44 -7.82 13.03 10.73
C LEU A 44 -6.78 12.43 11.69
N GLU A 45 -6.57 11.13 11.60
CA GLU A 45 -5.47 10.47 12.31
C GLU A 45 -4.12 10.90 11.75
N THR A 46 -3.20 11.27 12.63
CA THR A 46 -1.81 11.50 12.25
C THR A 46 -1.07 10.17 12.17
N ILE A 47 -0.50 9.89 10.99
CA ILE A 47 0.29 8.68 10.78
C ILE A 47 1.78 9.02 10.97
N ASP A 48 2.42 8.38 11.94
CA ASP A 48 3.87 8.38 12.10
C ASP A 48 4.45 7.21 11.28
N PHE A 49 4.78 7.46 10.02
CA PHE A 49 5.33 6.45 9.13
C PHE A 49 6.65 5.86 9.65
N GLY A 50 7.50 6.66 10.30
CA GLY A 50 8.75 6.18 10.87
C GLY A 50 8.53 5.16 11.97
N LYS A 51 7.60 5.44 12.88
CA LYS A 51 7.20 4.53 13.95
C LYS A 51 6.50 3.29 13.41
N SER A 52 5.56 3.47 12.47
CA SER A 52 4.82 2.37 11.86
C SER A 52 5.76 1.38 11.15
N PHE A 53 6.72 1.86 10.35
CA PHE A 53 7.72 0.99 9.73
C PHE A 53 8.63 0.30 10.75
N ALA A 54 8.97 0.97 11.85
CA ALA A 54 9.76 0.35 12.91
C ALA A 54 8.98 -0.75 13.67
N GLU A 55 7.67 -0.62 13.77
CA GLU A 55 6.79 -1.65 14.35
C GLU A 55 6.64 -2.83 13.40
N ILE A 56 6.40 -2.59 12.10
CA ILE A 56 6.32 -3.64 11.08
C ILE A 56 7.62 -4.45 11.03
N ALA A 57 8.78 -3.80 11.06
CA ALA A 57 10.08 -4.47 11.02
C ALA A 57 10.35 -5.39 12.23
N ARG A 58 9.62 -5.22 13.32
CA ARG A 58 9.69 -6.07 14.52
C ARG A 58 8.56 -7.09 14.59
N ALA A 59 7.57 -6.97 13.74
CA ALA A 59 6.43 -7.87 13.72
C ALA A 59 6.86 -9.28 13.29
N ALA A 60 6.14 -10.28 13.79
CA ALA A 60 6.31 -11.63 13.27
C ALA A 60 5.87 -11.71 11.80
N PRO A 61 6.48 -12.60 11.00
CA PRO A 61 6.02 -12.83 9.64
C PRO A 61 4.53 -13.16 9.59
N LEU A 62 3.88 -12.79 8.48
CA LEU A 62 2.50 -13.16 8.26
C LEU A 62 2.33 -14.67 8.32
N GLN A 63 1.34 -15.12 9.05
CA GLN A 63 0.94 -16.52 9.01
C GLN A 63 0.24 -16.82 7.68
N PRO A 64 0.30 -18.06 7.18
CA PRO A 64 -0.46 -18.46 5.98
C PRO A 64 -1.93 -18.06 6.11
N MET A 65 -2.43 -17.31 5.14
CA MET A 65 -3.82 -16.86 5.07
C MET A 65 -4.14 -16.40 3.64
N PRO A 66 -5.41 -16.36 3.24
CA PRO A 66 -5.80 -15.71 2.00
C PRO A 66 -5.35 -14.24 1.97
N LEU A 67 -4.56 -13.89 0.97
CA LEU A 67 -4.02 -12.54 0.75
C LEU A 67 -4.21 -12.15 -0.70
N VAL A 68 -4.73 -10.96 -0.96
CA VAL A 68 -4.79 -10.34 -2.29
C VAL A 68 -4.13 -8.98 -2.24
N VAL A 69 -3.29 -8.67 -3.21
CA VAL A 69 -2.69 -7.34 -3.41
C VAL A 69 -3.28 -6.71 -4.66
N ILE A 70 -3.71 -5.46 -4.55
CA ILE A 70 -4.24 -4.66 -5.66
C ILE A 70 -3.37 -3.42 -5.80
N SER A 71 -2.80 -3.21 -6.98
CA SER A 71 -2.00 -2.03 -7.31
C SER A 71 -2.76 -1.08 -8.22
N ASN A 72 -2.44 0.20 -8.15
CA ASN A 72 -2.86 1.17 -9.14
C ASN A 72 -2.31 0.82 -10.54
N GLY A 73 -3.02 1.25 -11.58
CA GLY A 73 -2.60 1.08 -12.99
C GLY A 73 -2.24 2.42 -13.65
N LYS A 74 -2.51 3.54 -12.97
CA LYS A 74 -2.15 4.88 -13.41
C LYS A 74 -1.32 5.57 -12.34
N PRO A 75 -0.35 6.40 -12.71
CA PRO A 75 0.38 7.23 -11.75
C PRO A 75 -0.60 8.05 -10.90
N PHE A 76 -0.32 8.15 -9.61
CA PHE A 76 -1.08 9.05 -8.74
C PHE A 76 -0.52 10.47 -8.77
N ALA A 77 -1.38 11.45 -8.48
CA ALA A 77 -0.98 12.84 -8.48
C ALA A 77 0.06 13.11 -7.38
N LEU A 78 1.20 13.64 -7.79
CA LEU A 78 2.25 14.09 -6.89
C LEU A 78 2.26 15.63 -6.84
N PRO A 79 2.79 16.24 -5.75
CA PRO A 79 2.99 17.68 -5.71
C PRO A 79 3.76 18.19 -6.94
N PRO A 80 3.36 19.33 -7.55
CA PRO A 80 3.97 19.81 -8.79
C PRO A 80 5.42 20.31 -8.63
N ASP A 81 5.79 20.71 -7.42
CA ASP A 81 7.10 21.32 -7.13
C ASP A 81 8.15 20.32 -6.62
N LEU A 82 8.00 19.04 -6.99
CA LEU A 82 8.98 18.03 -6.62
C LEU A 82 10.30 18.19 -7.38
N PRO A 83 11.43 17.82 -6.77
CA PRO A 83 12.73 17.81 -7.46
C PRO A 83 12.69 16.96 -8.73
N ALA A 84 13.46 17.38 -9.75
CA ALA A 84 13.55 16.66 -11.03
C ALA A 84 13.94 15.19 -10.84
N GLY A 85 13.27 14.29 -11.54
CA GLY A 85 13.45 12.83 -11.46
C GLY A 85 12.82 12.18 -10.22
N MET A 86 12.19 12.97 -9.34
CA MET A 86 11.51 12.41 -8.16
C MET A 86 10.23 11.70 -8.51
N PRO A 87 9.35 12.19 -9.40
CA PRO A 87 8.17 11.46 -9.80
C PRO A 87 8.47 10.05 -10.32
N GLU A 88 9.42 9.91 -11.25
CA GLU A 88 9.82 8.63 -11.82
C GLU A 88 10.43 7.70 -10.77
N MET A 89 11.16 8.26 -9.82
CA MET A 89 11.73 7.49 -8.70
C MET A 89 10.63 6.98 -7.78
N VAL A 90 9.63 7.79 -7.47
CA VAL A 90 8.49 7.41 -6.62
C VAL A 90 7.70 6.30 -7.29
N GLU A 91 7.37 6.44 -8.58
CA GLU A 91 6.67 5.39 -9.33
C GLU A 91 7.44 4.06 -9.31
N LYS A 92 8.74 4.09 -9.57
CA LYS A 92 9.59 2.89 -9.50
C LYS A 92 9.57 2.25 -8.11
N ALA A 93 9.70 3.06 -7.07
CA ALA A 93 9.70 2.58 -5.70
C ALA A 93 8.33 2.03 -5.31
N TRP A 94 7.25 2.65 -5.80
CA TRP A 94 5.89 2.18 -5.57
C TRP A 94 5.65 0.80 -6.18
N VAL A 95 6.02 0.60 -7.45
CA VAL A 95 5.95 -0.70 -8.11
C VAL A 95 6.75 -1.77 -7.36
N ALA A 96 7.95 -1.42 -6.88
CA ALA A 96 8.76 -2.33 -6.06
C ALA A 96 8.07 -2.65 -4.73
N GLY A 97 7.41 -1.68 -4.12
CA GLY A 97 6.62 -1.84 -2.90
C GLY A 97 5.43 -2.77 -3.09
N GLN A 98 4.69 -2.65 -4.19
CA GLN A 98 3.58 -3.55 -4.50
C GLN A 98 4.07 -4.98 -4.76
N SER A 99 5.18 -5.14 -5.48
CA SER A 99 5.82 -6.44 -5.69
C SER A 99 6.29 -7.07 -4.37
N TYR A 100 6.81 -6.27 -3.45
CA TYR A 100 7.17 -6.72 -2.11
C TYR A 100 5.94 -7.26 -1.35
N LEU A 101 4.82 -6.54 -1.38
CA LEU A 101 3.58 -6.98 -0.73
C LEU A 101 3.04 -8.29 -1.33
N ALA A 102 3.08 -8.42 -2.65
CA ALA A 102 2.68 -9.65 -3.33
C ALA A 102 3.60 -10.85 -3.02
N GLY A 103 4.82 -10.58 -2.58
CA GLY A 103 5.79 -11.60 -2.16
C GLY A 103 5.71 -11.98 -0.69
N LEU A 104 4.81 -11.42 0.12
CA LEU A 104 4.71 -11.72 1.56
C LEU A 104 4.26 -13.14 1.85
N LEU A 105 3.42 -13.71 0.99
CA LEU A 105 2.97 -15.11 1.06
C LEU A 105 3.07 -15.75 -0.32
N PRO A 106 3.28 -17.09 -0.38
CA PRO A 106 3.26 -17.82 -1.65
C PRO A 106 1.91 -17.67 -2.36
N ASP A 107 1.93 -17.68 -3.68
CA ASP A 107 0.74 -17.71 -4.54
C ASP A 107 -0.24 -16.55 -4.33
N THR A 108 0.23 -15.43 -3.75
CA THR A 108 -0.58 -14.24 -3.54
C THR A 108 -1.05 -13.63 -4.86
N PRO A 109 -2.36 -13.56 -5.14
CA PRO A 109 -2.85 -12.84 -6.31
C PRO A 109 -2.45 -11.37 -6.27
N HIS A 110 -1.83 -10.89 -7.37
CA HIS A 110 -1.45 -9.49 -7.55
C HIS A 110 -2.24 -8.90 -8.72
N LEU A 111 -3.23 -8.09 -8.42
CA LEU A 111 -4.15 -7.49 -9.38
C LEU A 111 -3.72 -6.06 -9.69
N THR A 112 -3.97 -5.60 -10.91
CA THR A 112 -3.73 -4.22 -11.32
C THR A 112 -5.04 -3.53 -11.67
N ALA A 113 -5.36 -2.45 -10.98
CA ALA A 113 -6.51 -1.59 -11.27
C ALA A 113 -6.17 -0.63 -12.42
N THR A 114 -6.27 -1.12 -13.67
CA THR A 114 -5.75 -0.47 -14.88
C THR A 114 -6.34 0.90 -15.17
N HIS A 115 -7.49 1.24 -14.60
CA HIS A 115 -8.18 2.51 -14.79
C HIS A 115 -8.12 3.42 -13.55
N SER A 116 -7.43 3.00 -12.50
CA SER A 116 -7.33 3.71 -11.23
C SER A 116 -5.94 4.25 -10.95
N SER A 117 -5.90 5.41 -10.31
CA SER A 117 -4.75 5.93 -9.58
C SER A 117 -4.74 5.35 -8.15
N HIS A 118 -4.20 6.09 -7.17
CA HIS A 118 -4.07 5.62 -5.78
C HIS A 118 -5.41 5.24 -5.10
N TYR A 119 -6.50 5.89 -5.47
CA TYR A 119 -7.82 5.69 -4.82
C TYR A 119 -8.63 4.59 -5.54
N VAL A 120 -8.09 3.37 -5.54
CA VAL A 120 -8.67 2.23 -6.25
C VAL A 120 -10.09 1.92 -5.77
N GLU A 121 -10.35 2.04 -4.49
CA GLU A 121 -11.65 1.81 -3.85
C GLU A 121 -12.72 2.81 -4.32
N ILE A 122 -12.32 3.97 -4.86
CA ILE A 122 -13.21 5.00 -5.39
C ILE A 122 -13.33 4.86 -6.92
N GLU A 123 -12.20 4.70 -7.62
CA GLU A 123 -12.13 4.75 -9.07
C GLU A 123 -12.48 3.41 -9.73
N GLN A 124 -12.15 2.29 -9.09
CA GLN A 124 -12.47 0.92 -9.53
C GLN A 124 -12.98 0.04 -8.36
N PRO A 125 -14.10 0.38 -7.69
CA PRO A 125 -14.56 -0.31 -6.49
C PRO A 125 -14.81 -1.81 -6.71
N GLN A 126 -15.18 -2.22 -7.92
CA GLN A 126 -15.53 -3.62 -8.20
C GLN A 126 -14.34 -4.57 -8.00
N ILE A 127 -13.11 -4.17 -8.39
CA ILE A 127 -11.93 -5.02 -8.19
C ILE A 127 -11.65 -5.26 -6.69
N VAL A 128 -11.91 -4.24 -5.85
CA VAL A 128 -11.76 -4.34 -4.40
C VAL A 128 -12.84 -5.25 -3.80
N ILE A 129 -14.09 -5.07 -4.22
CA ILE A 129 -15.24 -5.90 -3.79
C ILE A 129 -14.98 -7.37 -4.14
N ASP A 130 -14.55 -7.65 -5.35
CA ASP A 130 -14.29 -9.02 -5.81
C ASP A 130 -13.13 -9.66 -5.03
N ALA A 131 -12.06 -8.91 -4.76
CA ALA A 131 -10.94 -9.40 -3.95
C ALA A 131 -11.36 -9.70 -2.50
N ILE A 132 -12.16 -8.82 -1.88
CA ILE A 132 -12.71 -9.05 -0.53
C ILE A 132 -13.57 -10.31 -0.52
N LYS A 133 -14.45 -10.46 -1.52
CA LYS A 133 -15.31 -11.64 -1.64
C LYS A 133 -14.47 -12.90 -1.78
N GLN A 134 -13.43 -12.87 -2.62
CA GLN A 134 -12.53 -14.00 -2.83
C GLN A 134 -11.91 -14.46 -1.50
N VAL A 135 -11.26 -13.59 -0.75
CA VAL A 135 -10.59 -13.98 0.50
C VAL A 135 -11.58 -14.45 1.58
N VAL A 136 -12.80 -13.91 1.58
CA VAL A 136 -13.87 -14.36 2.50
C VAL A 136 -14.36 -15.77 2.13
N ASP A 137 -14.55 -16.03 0.84
CA ASP A 137 -15.02 -17.35 0.37
C ASP A 137 -13.92 -18.42 0.60
N GLU A 138 -12.63 -18.08 0.45
CA GLU A 138 -11.51 -18.97 0.77
C GLU A 138 -11.48 -19.32 2.27
N VAL A 139 -11.63 -18.34 3.17
CA VAL A 139 -11.70 -18.58 4.63
C VAL A 139 -12.87 -19.49 4.99
N ARG A 140 -14.05 -19.27 4.40
CA ARG A 140 -15.23 -20.11 4.65
C ARG A 140 -15.03 -21.55 4.19
N ALA A 141 -14.41 -21.71 3.00
CA ALA A 141 -14.10 -23.04 2.47
C ALA A 141 -13.04 -23.79 3.29
N GLU A 142 -12.19 -23.09 4.03
CA GLU A 142 -11.26 -23.70 5.00
C GLU A 142 -12.03 -24.17 6.25
N ASP A 143 -12.91 -23.34 6.79
CA ASP A 143 -13.74 -23.68 7.97
C ASP A 143 -14.63 -24.91 7.72
N ASP A 144 -15.18 -25.04 6.51
CA ASP A 144 -16.05 -26.16 6.15
C ASP A 144 -15.28 -27.50 6.00
N ARG A 145 -13.92 -27.46 6.00
CA ARG A 145 -13.07 -28.65 5.88
C ARG A 145 -12.49 -29.15 7.20
N GLU A 146 -12.57 -28.34 8.26
CA GLU A 146 -12.16 -28.71 9.63
C GLU A 146 -13.30 -29.39 10.38
#